data_9889d3aa241664135000471ee7bd0e09
#
_entry.id   9889d3aa241664135000471ee7bd0e09
#
_cell.length_a   1.000
_cell.length_b   1.000
_cell.length_c   1.000
_cell.angle_alpha   90.00
_cell.angle_beta   90.00
_cell.angle_gamma   90.00
#
_symmetry.space_group_name_H-M   'P 1'
#
loop_
_entity.id
_entity.type
_entity.pdbx_description
1 polymer ?
#
loop_
_entity_poly.entity_id
_entity_poly.type
_entity_poly.pdbx_seq_one_letter_code
_entity_poly.pdbx_strand_id
1 'polypeptide(L)'
;MQKRLLQLGLFTLLNFLSYAQESEFLGNFTPTISHLVPATASQVTPHQQIIKPNFKGRELIEVDQSNTHNPDWVWQQHATTEKIASASVMWAFQGLGTNMSPPDPTVDADSNVVIESTNSGGGAVYRIFNKNTGATIVSSLTMQSLGGSAGLGDPIVLYYKPARRWFLTEFSSSGNKLLIHVSQTSNPQGAYYTYSFTCTSFPDYPKYGFCESSDAFVASTNQGGPPTVYAMKLSTMLTGATSPFIKTTIGYTLNGFGFQSITPVDLEGDNAAPAGMKPLFIRHRDDESHSNGSPDSGTNDWIELWEMTINWTANTATVAKIQDVVIGEIDSKLCGLTSFACIKQPGTTNTLDPLRETVMYKAPMRVFDDHQTILAALATDVDGADRAGVRWVELRRASNVTTPTWVNYQEGTYAPGTGTSRWMPAINIDKFGNIIMAYSTSSNTAGDFPSIKMTGRKPCDPLGQMTMPETTIIAGTSSKTGDTRWGDYHHMSIDDFDQKTFYFTGVYHNSQTKTNVSAIRMNPDVLDASIANAFVPGTGTGCGSSTQIGVIVEQTGSTNITSGVLSWQVGSGAISTVNYTSTQLNGVGTTDTIYLS
;
A
#
# COMPACT_ATOMS: atom_id res chain seq x y z
N MET A 1 50.68 25.40 42.09
CA MET A 1 50.82 24.15 41.34
C MET A 1 49.47 23.48 41.21
N GLN A 2 48.72 23.76 40.14
CA GLN A 2 47.41 23.15 39.90
C GLN A 2 47.60 21.96 38.93
N LYS A 3 47.25 20.78 39.39
CA LYS A 3 47.16 19.60 38.54
C LYS A 3 45.83 19.60 37.81
N ARG A 4 45.86 19.70 36.49
CA ARG A 4 44.71 19.45 35.61
C ARG A 4 44.56 17.94 35.47
N LEU A 5 43.41 17.38 35.88
CA LEU A 5 43.00 16.04 35.51
C LEU A 5 42.41 16.10 34.08
N LEU A 6 43.01 15.30 33.21
CA LEU A 6 42.49 14.99 31.88
C LEU A 6 41.44 13.88 32.04
N GLN A 7 40.16 14.17 31.82
CA GLN A 7 39.15 13.10 31.68
C GLN A 7 39.21 12.57 30.23
N LEU A 8 39.72 11.33 30.11
CA LEU A 8 39.56 10.56 28.88
C LEU A 8 38.10 10.07 28.80
N GLY A 9 37.34 10.61 27.88
CA GLY A 9 36.03 10.08 27.54
C GLY A 9 36.22 8.78 26.76
N LEU A 10 35.78 7.68 27.34
CA LEU A 10 35.70 6.37 26.71
C LEU A 10 34.46 6.40 25.78
N PHE A 11 34.68 6.61 24.48
CA PHE A 11 33.66 6.35 23.47
C PHE A 11 33.51 4.83 23.34
N THR A 12 32.50 4.25 23.93
CA THR A 12 32.05 2.91 23.60
C THR A 12 31.47 2.93 22.18
N LEU A 13 32.24 2.47 21.20
CA LEU A 13 31.72 2.03 19.93
C LEU A 13 30.74 0.87 20.19
N LEU A 14 29.45 1.13 20.14
CA LEU A 14 28.47 0.07 19.98
C LEU A 14 28.67 -0.51 18.57
N ASN A 15 29.34 -1.64 18.49
CA ASN A 15 29.33 -2.48 17.32
C ASN A 15 27.91 -3.00 17.15
N PHE A 16 27.14 -2.40 16.26
CA PHE A 16 25.99 -3.06 15.68
C PHE A 16 26.52 -4.24 14.86
N LEU A 17 26.51 -5.40 15.47
CA LEU A 17 26.62 -6.65 14.75
C LEU A 17 25.38 -6.76 13.85
N SER A 18 25.49 -6.26 12.63
CA SER A 18 24.54 -6.61 11.59
C SER A 18 24.69 -8.11 11.35
N TYR A 19 23.76 -8.89 11.85
CA TYR A 19 23.61 -10.26 11.40
C TYR A 19 23.17 -10.22 9.94
N ALA A 20 24.13 -10.16 9.04
CA ALA A 20 23.89 -10.40 7.62
C ALA A 20 23.55 -11.89 7.53
N GLN A 21 22.28 -12.18 7.33
CA GLN A 21 21.84 -13.56 7.16
C GLN A 21 22.23 -14.03 5.77
N GLU A 22 22.82 -15.24 5.68
CA GLU A 22 23.23 -15.82 4.42
C GLU A 22 22.01 -16.02 3.52
N SER A 23 22.14 -15.62 2.26
CA SER A 23 21.13 -15.90 1.25
C SER A 23 21.27 -17.33 0.75
N GLU A 24 20.15 -17.92 0.39
CA GLU A 24 20.06 -19.23 -0.23
C GLU A 24 19.65 -19.09 -1.70
N PHE A 25 20.48 -19.59 -2.61
CA PHE A 25 20.10 -19.69 -4.01
C PHE A 25 19.25 -20.94 -4.22
N LEU A 26 17.95 -20.74 -4.44
CA LEU A 26 16.99 -21.84 -4.59
C LEU A 26 16.97 -22.47 -5.98
N GLY A 27 17.68 -21.88 -6.95
CA GLY A 27 17.80 -22.42 -8.29
C GLY A 27 17.39 -21.47 -9.40
N ASN A 28 17.42 -21.99 -10.61
CA ASN A 28 16.95 -21.32 -11.82
C ASN A 28 15.64 -21.97 -12.29
N PHE A 29 14.63 -21.14 -12.54
CA PHE A 29 13.29 -21.59 -12.91
C PHE A 29 12.95 -21.13 -14.33
N THR A 30 12.66 -22.11 -15.20
CA THR A 30 12.21 -21.87 -16.56
C THR A 30 10.68 -21.88 -16.58
N PRO A 31 10.03 -20.87 -17.19
CA PRO A 31 8.57 -20.81 -17.21
C PRO A 31 7.99 -21.82 -18.20
N THR A 32 6.74 -22.19 -17.97
CA THR A 32 5.89 -22.78 -19.00
C THR A 32 5.21 -21.67 -19.78
N ILE A 33 4.96 -21.89 -21.08
CA ILE A 33 4.22 -20.94 -21.91
C ILE A 33 2.79 -21.46 -22.01
N SER A 34 1.84 -20.66 -21.55
CA SER A 34 0.43 -20.93 -21.78
C SER A 34 -0.08 -20.13 -22.97
N HIS A 35 -0.84 -20.78 -23.81
CA HIS A 35 -1.66 -20.10 -24.80
C HIS A 35 -3.07 -20.07 -24.24
N LEU A 36 -3.62 -18.87 -23.96
CA LEU A 36 -5.02 -18.79 -23.62
C LEU A 36 -5.85 -19.34 -24.78
N VAL A 37 -6.43 -20.50 -24.55
CA VAL A 37 -7.61 -20.90 -25.31
C VAL A 37 -8.72 -19.96 -24.84
N PRO A 38 -9.46 -19.27 -25.73
CA PRO A 38 -10.63 -18.50 -25.33
C PRO A 38 -11.55 -19.48 -24.56
N ALA A 39 -11.58 -19.33 -23.25
CA ALA A 39 -12.45 -20.16 -22.45
C ALA A 39 -13.87 -19.76 -22.80
N THR A 40 -14.61 -20.66 -23.41
CA THR A 40 -16.05 -20.73 -23.21
C THR A 40 -16.22 -20.67 -21.70
N ALA A 41 -16.87 -19.59 -21.23
CA ALA A 41 -17.01 -19.26 -19.81
C ALA A 41 -17.21 -20.55 -18.98
N SER A 42 -16.13 -21.03 -18.38
CA SER A 42 -16.20 -22.09 -17.40
C SER A 42 -16.92 -21.44 -16.21
N GLN A 43 -18.17 -21.85 -16.01
CA GLN A 43 -18.90 -21.41 -14.84
C GLN A 43 -18.07 -21.87 -13.65
N VAL A 44 -17.43 -20.91 -12.99
CA VAL A 44 -16.91 -21.14 -11.65
C VAL A 44 -18.11 -21.56 -10.83
N THR A 45 -18.16 -22.82 -10.49
CA THR A 45 -19.20 -23.34 -9.59
C THR A 45 -19.08 -22.51 -8.31
N PRO A 46 -20.11 -21.73 -7.94
CA PRO A 46 -20.08 -21.08 -6.66
C PRO A 46 -20.17 -22.25 -5.69
N HIS A 47 -19.19 -22.46 -4.84
CA HIS A 47 -19.34 -23.27 -3.65
C HIS A 47 -18.14 -24.14 -3.30
N GLN A 48 -17.51 -23.75 -2.36
CA GLN A 48 -17.28 -24.39 -1.08
C GLN A 48 -16.57 -23.37 -0.22
N GLN A 49 -17.15 -23.09 0.93
CA GLN A 49 -16.47 -22.34 1.96
C GLN A 49 -15.19 -23.13 2.28
N ILE A 50 -14.07 -22.81 1.60
CA ILE A 50 -12.79 -23.32 1.99
C ILE A 50 -12.34 -22.40 3.11
N ILE A 51 -12.62 -22.80 4.34
CA ILE A 51 -11.88 -22.30 5.49
C ILE A 51 -10.46 -22.75 5.22
N LYS A 52 -9.58 -21.81 4.85
CA LYS A 52 -8.15 -22.14 4.81
C LYS A 52 -7.81 -22.75 6.17
N PRO A 53 -7.26 -23.97 6.22
CA PRO A 53 -6.77 -24.50 7.48
C PRO A 53 -5.90 -23.41 8.12
N ASN A 54 -5.97 -23.25 9.44
CA ASN A 54 -5.08 -22.34 10.16
C ASN A 54 -3.65 -22.74 9.82
N PHE A 55 -3.09 -22.13 8.79
CA PHE A 55 -1.69 -22.34 8.44
C PHE A 55 -0.88 -21.78 9.59
N LYS A 56 0.15 -22.50 9.98
CA LYS A 56 0.99 -22.30 11.16
C LYS A 56 1.75 -20.96 11.19
N GLY A 57 1.27 -19.94 10.57
CA GLY A 57 1.89 -18.64 10.51
C GLY A 57 1.31 -17.60 11.46
N ARG A 58 0.09 -17.83 11.97
CA ARG A 58 -0.52 -16.95 12.97
C ARG A 58 -0.69 -17.74 14.28
N GLU A 59 -0.01 -17.27 15.30
CA GLU A 59 -0.09 -17.89 16.63
C GLU A 59 -0.81 -16.93 17.59
N LEU A 60 -1.68 -17.48 18.43
CA LEU A 60 -2.23 -16.74 19.56
C LEU A 60 -1.21 -16.73 20.68
N ILE A 61 -1.10 -15.61 21.36
CA ILE A 61 -0.24 -15.46 22.52
C ILE A 61 -1.04 -15.89 23.74
N GLU A 62 -0.53 -16.86 24.50
CA GLU A 62 -1.28 -17.51 25.58
C GLU A 62 -1.62 -16.57 26.74
N VAL A 63 -0.80 -15.57 27.04
CA VAL A 63 -1.07 -14.57 28.08
C VAL A 63 -0.28 -13.31 27.80
N ASP A 64 -0.95 -12.23 27.55
CA ASP A 64 -0.36 -10.90 27.65
C ASP A 64 -0.37 -10.46 29.13
N GLN A 65 0.81 -10.31 29.70
CA GLN A 65 0.98 -9.86 31.09
C GLN A 65 1.01 -8.32 31.20
N SER A 66 1.18 -7.61 30.09
CA SER A 66 1.25 -6.16 30.06
C SER A 66 -0.13 -5.58 29.71
N ASN A 67 -0.83 -5.13 30.70
CA ASN A 67 -2.16 -4.54 30.53
C ASN A 67 -2.10 -3.02 30.33
N THR A 68 -1.05 -2.53 29.66
CA THR A 68 -0.85 -1.12 29.41
C THR A 68 -1.34 -0.75 28.01
N HIS A 69 -2.54 -0.21 27.94
CA HIS A 69 -2.99 0.54 26.78
C HIS A 69 -2.39 1.94 26.88
N ASN A 70 -1.50 2.25 25.96
CA ASN A 70 -0.95 3.61 25.86
C ASN A 70 -1.84 4.47 24.94
N PRO A 71 -2.10 5.72 25.30
CA PRO A 71 -2.99 6.57 24.52
C PRO A 71 -2.42 6.87 23.14
N ASP A 72 -3.21 6.67 22.11
CA ASP A 72 -2.89 7.08 20.74
C ASP A 72 -3.06 8.61 20.60
N TRP A 73 -1.94 9.34 20.65
CA TRP A 73 -1.90 10.80 20.60
C TRP A 73 -2.31 11.41 19.27
N VAL A 74 -2.31 10.62 18.21
CA VAL A 74 -2.67 11.07 16.85
C VAL A 74 -4.04 10.55 16.43
N TRP A 75 -4.83 10.08 17.39
CA TRP A 75 -6.18 9.63 17.16
C TRP A 75 -7.12 10.77 16.75
N GLN A 76 -7.61 10.72 15.53
CA GLN A 76 -8.63 11.61 15.02
C GLN A 76 -10.01 11.16 15.52
N GLN A 77 -10.45 11.71 16.66
CA GLN A 77 -11.70 11.36 17.33
C GLN A 77 -12.94 11.97 16.70
N HIS A 78 -12.76 13.06 15.94
CA HIS A 78 -13.85 13.78 15.30
C HIS A 78 -13.60 13.88 13.79
N ALA A 79 -14.67 13.72 13.02
CA ALA A 79 -14.64 14.12 11.63
C ALA A 79 -14.41 15.63 11.56
N THR A 80 -13.63 16.10 10.59
CA THR A 80 -13.45 17.53 10.36
C THR A 80 -14.79 18.17 10.00
N THR A 81 -15.10 19.30 10.61
CA THR A 81 -16.33 20.05 10.31
C THR A 81 -16.21 20.88 9.04
N GLU A 82 -15.00 21.17 8.62
CA GLU A 82 -14.70 21.85 7.37
C GLU A 82 -14.58 20.84 6.24
N LYS A 83 -15.41 21.00 5.21
CA LYS A 83 -15.36 20.16 4.01
C LYS A 83 -14.26 20.67 3.07
N ILE A 84 -13.00 20.39 3.42
CA ILE A 84 -11.85 20.86 2.64
C ILE A 84 -11.60 19.93 1.45
N ALA A 85 -11.74 18.62 1.64
CA ALA A 85 -11.55 17.62 0.59
C ALA A 85 -12.84 16.86 0.27
N SER A 86 -12.96 16.38 -0.95
CA SER A 86 -14.03 15.46 -1.35
C SER A 86 -13.56 14.54 -2.47
N ALA A 87 -14.16 13.36 -2.59
CA ALA A 87 -13.90 12.43 -3.67
C ALA A 87 -15.19 11.90 -4.26
N SER A 88 -15.13 11.51 -5.52
CA SER A 88 -16.23 10.86 -6.24
C SER A 88 -15.92 9.41 -6.51
N VAL A 89 -16.88 8.52 -6.24
CA VAL A 89 -16.87 7.16 -6.77
C VAL A 89 -17.36 7.25 -8.20
N MET A 90 -16.44 7.07 -9.15
CA MET A 90 -16.74 7.18 -10.59
C MET A 90 -17.62 6.02 -11.05
N TRP A 91 -17.34 4.83 -10.53
CA TRP A 91 -18.15 3.63 -10.65
C TRP A 91 -17.78 2.65 -9.53
N ALA A 92 -18.74 1.83 -9.16
CA ALA A 92 -18.57 0.75 -8.19
C ALA A 92 -19.43 -0.44 -8.61
N PHE A 93 -18.84 -1.63 -8.62
CA PHE A 93 -19.52 -2.86 -9.02
C PHE A 93 -19.26 -3.98 -8.01
N GLN A 94 -20.18 -4.93 -7.94
CA GLN A 94 -19.90 -6.17 -7.26
C GLN A 94 -18.74 -6.86 -7.97
N GLY A 95 -17.68 -7.13 -7.24
CA GLY A 95 -16.53 -7.89 -7.70
C GLY A 95 -16.84 -9.37 -7.87
N LEU A 96 -15.84 -10.21 -7.70
CA LEU A 96 -15.96 -11.65 -7.95
C LEU A 96 -16.92 -12.39 -7.02
N GLY A 97 -17.39 -11.78 -5.92
CA GLY A 97 -18.53 -12.21 -5.10
C GLY A 97 -18.54 -13.69 -4.81
N THR A 98 -17.61 -14.19 -4.02
CA THR A 98 -17.31 -15.62 -4.03
C THR A 98 -17.84 -16.37 -2.83
N ASN A 99 -18.49 -15.77 -1.89
CA ASN A 99 -18.82 -16.45 -0.62
C ASN A 99 -17.61 -17.21 -0.02
N MET A 100 -16.40 -16.71 -0.32
CA MET A 100 -15.14 -17.25 0.17
C MET A 100 -14.83 -16.72 1.55
N SER A 101 -14.12 -17.49 2.31
CA SER A 101 -13.64 -17.11 3.62
C SER A 101 -12.18 -17.58 3.79
N PRO A 102 -11.23 -16.66 3.69
CA PRO A 102 -11.33 -15.24 3.29
C PRO A 102 -11.32 -15.04 1.76
N PRO A 103 -11.86 -13.92 1.23
CA PRO A 103 -11.84 -13.64 -0.21
C PRO A 103 -10.55 -13.04 -0.74
N ASP A 104 -9.82 -12.26 0.05
CA ASP A 104 -8.51 -11.65 -0.21
C ASP A 104 -8.42 -10.97 -1.60
N PRO A 105 -9.19 -9.90 -1.83
CA PRO A 105 -9.26 -9.29 -3.14
C PRO A 105 -8.06 -8.39 -3.44
N THR A 106 -7.59 -8.43 -4.69
CA THR A 106 -6.59 -7.48 -5.22
C THR A 106 -7.03 -6.90 -6.56
N VAL A 107 -6.55 -5.72 -6.89
CA VAL A 107 -6.92 -4.98 -8.09
C VAL A 107 -5.74 -4.20 -8.64
N ASP A 108 -5.61 -4.16 -9.97
CA ASP A 108 -4.74 -3.21 -10.63
C ASP A 108 -5.30 -2.85 -12.02
N ALA A 109 -4.72 -1.82 -12.67
CA ALA A 109 -5.24 -1.26 -13.91
C ALA A 109 -4.14 -0.94 -14.92
N ASP A 110 -4.44 -1.18 -16.20
CA ASP A 110 -3.65 -0.65 -17.32
C ASP A 110 -4.36 0.53 -18.02
N SER A 111 -3.98 0.83 -19.26
CA SER A 111 -4.62 1.89 -20.05
C SER A 111 -6.09 1.64 -20.39
N ASN A 112 -6.55 0.39 -20.38
CA ASN A 112 -7.83 -0.01 -20.96
C ASN A 112 -8.70 -0.82 -20.01
N VAL A 113 -8.09 -1.58 -19.12
CA VAL A 113 -8.79 -2.55 -18.27
C VAL A 113 -8.37 -2.45 -16.81
N VAL A 114 -9.25 -2.95 -15.95
CA VAL A 114 -9.01 -3.20 -14.52
C VAL A 114 -9.14 -4.70 -14.30
N ILE A 115 -8.21 -5.29 -13.56
CA ILE A 115 -8.28 -6.70 -13.17
C ILE A 115 -8.45 -6.80 -11.66
N GLU A 116 -9.50 -7.49 -11.23
CA GLU A 116 -9.68 -7.96 -9.85
C GLU A 116 -9.34 -9.45 -9.79
N SER A 117 -8.72 -9.86 -8.69
CA SER A 117 -8.54 -11.27 -8.34
C SER A 117 -8.96 -11.53 -6.90
N THR A 118 -9.46 -12.74 -6.64
CA THR A 118 -9.86 -13.20 -5.31
C THR A 118 -9.58 -14.69 -5.15
N ASN A 119 -9.58 -15.14 -3.91
CA ASN A 119 -9.63 -16.57 -3.59
C ASN A 119 -10.86 -17.24 -4.18
N SER A 120 -10.74 -18.52 -4.52
CA SER A 120 -11.84 -19.39 -4.91
C SER A 120 -11.64 -20.81 -4.36
N GLY A 121 -12.63 -21.68 -4.56
CA GLY A 121 -12.57 -23.07 -4.13
C GLY A 121 -11.48 -23.94 -4.79
N GLY A 122 -10.80 -23.43 -5.81
CA GLY A 122 -9.77 -24.18 -6.55
C GLY A 122 -8.57 -23.30 -6.92
N GLY A 123 -8.14 -22.45 -6.00
CA GLY A 123 -7.09 -21.46 -6.23
C GLY A 123 -7.66 -20.05 -6.41
N ALA A 124 -6.92 -19.17 -7.06
CA ALA A 124 -7.38 -17.82 -7.32
C ALA A 124 -8.16 -17.72 -8.64
N VAL A 125 -9.11 -16.80 -8.67
CA VAL A 125 -9.83 -16.40 -9.88
C VAL A 125 -9.64 -14.91 -10.14
N TYR A 126 -9.70 -14.52 -11.41
CA TYR A 126 -9.63 -13.11 -11.77
C TYR A 126 -10.73 -12.74 -12.76
N ARG A 127 -11.09 -11.46 -12.79
CA ARG A 127 -12.07 -10.83 -13.66
C ARG A 127 -11.47 -9.59 -14.32
N ILE A 128 -11.85 -9.34 -15.55
CA ILE A 128 -11.40 -8.17 -16.31
C ILE A 128 -12.58 -7.25 -16.57
N PHE A 129 -12.41 -5.98 -16.21
CA PHE A 129 -13.39 -4.92 -16.41
C PHE A 129 -12.89 -3.89 -17.43
N ASN A 130 -13.81 -3.26 -18.12
CA ASN A 130 -13.51 -2.05 -18.87
C ASN A 130 -13.20 -0.91 -17.90
N LYS A 131 -12.05 -0.30 -18.06
CA LYS A 131 -11.56 0.75 -17.16
C LYS A 131 -12.48 1.96 -17.05
N ASN A 132 -13.07 2.40 -18.17
CA ASN A 132 -13.86 3.61 -18.20
C ASN A 132 -15.29 3.42 -17.70
N THR A 133 -15.86 2.24 -17.91
CA THR A 133 -17.26 1.95 -17.61
C THR A 133 -17.47 1.00 -16.46
N GLY A 134 -16.41 0.27 -16.05
CA GLY A 134 -16.50 -0.84 -15.09
C GLY A 134 -17.26 -2.07 -15.61
N ALA A 135 -17.71 -2.05 -16.88
CA ALA A 135 -18.41 -3.19 -17.45
C ALA A 135 -17.49 -4.42 -17.52
N THR A 136 -18.03 -5.58 -17.17
CA THR A 136 -17.28 -6.84 -17.25
C THR A 136 -16.96 -7.19 -18.70
N ILE A 137 -15.66 -7.36 -19.01
CA ILE A 137 -15.16 -7.89 -20.28
C ILE A 137 -15.01 -9.41 -20.20
N VAL A 138 -14.40 -9.89 -19.09
CA VAL A 138 -14.24 -11.32 -18.81
C VAL A 138 -14.84 -11.60 -17.44
N SER A 139 -15.81 -12.48 -17.37
CA SER A 139 -16.62 -12.67 -16.16
C SER A 139 -15.89 -13.36 -15.01
N SER A 140 -15.09 -14.36 -15.29
CA SER A 140 -14.21 -15.04 -14.32
C SER A 140 -13.33 -16.06 -15.03
N LEU A 141 -12.06 -16.11 -14.67
CA LEU A 141 -11.11 -17.14 -15.10
C LEU A 141 -10.29 -17.58 -13.89
N THR A 142 -9.95 -18.87 -13.82
CA THR A 142 -9.01 -19.37 -12.80
C THR A 142 -7.59 -18.99 -13.20
N MET A 143 -6.71 -18.68 -12.24
CA MET A 143 -5.28 -18.47 -12.54
C MET A 143 -4.64 -19.75 -13.09
N GLN A 144 -5.12 -20.92 -12.70
CA GLN A 144 -4.67 -22.19 -13.27
C GLN A 144 -4.83 -22.25 -14.80
N SER A 145 -5.79 -21.53 -15.38
CA SER A 145 -5.94 -21.43 -16.85
C SER A 145 -4.75 -20.76 -17.54
N LEU A 146 -3.95 -20.00 -16.79
CA LEU A 146 -2.71 -19.38 -17.26
C LEU A 146 -1.52 -20.35 -17.25
N GLY A 147 -1.70 -21.60 -16.84
CA GLY A 147 -0.67 -22.64 -16.78
C GLY A 147 -0.13 -22.87 -15.37
N GLY A 148 0.76 -23.85 -15.24
CA GLY A 148 1.39 -24.21 -13.97
C GLY A 148 0.63 -25.23 -13.14
N SER A 149 0.98 -25.31 -11.87
CA SER A 149 0.34 -26.20 -10.89
C SER A 149 -1.03 -25.66 -10.46
N ALA A 150 -1.84 -26.49 -9.84
CA ALA A 150 -3.07 -26.03 -9.19
C ALA A 150 -2.74 -25.01 -8.09
N GLY A 151 -3.46 -23.91 -8.09
CA GLY A 151 -3.36 -22.86 -7.09
C GLY A 151 -4.13 -23.19 -5.80
N LEU A 152 -3.90 -22.39 -4.76
CA LEU A 152 -4.63 -22.45 -3.50
C LEU A 152 -5.19 -21.09 -3.10
N GLY A 153 -4.62 -20.00 -3.59
CA GLY A 153 -5.12 -18.65 -3.33
C GLY A 153 -4.03 -17.63 -2.97
N ASP A 154 -4.41 -16.63 -2.20
CA ASP A 154 -3.66 -15.41 -1.87
C ASP A 154 -3.18 -14.67 -3.12
N PRO A 155 -4.12 -14.30 -4.01
CA PRO A 155 -3.74 -13.67 -5.25
C PRO A 155 -3.24 -12.24 -5.02
N ILE A 156 -2.24 -11.88 -5.83
CA ILE A 156 -1.84 -10.48 -6.01
C ILE A 156 -1.82 -10.18 -7.51
N VAL A 157 -2.50 -9.10 -7.90
CA VAL A 157 -2.51 -8.57 -9.26
C VAL A 157 -1.67 -7.31 -9.28
N LEU A 158 -0.73 -7.23 -10.23
CA LEU A 158 0.12 -6.07 -10.45
C LEU A 158 0.25 -5.79 -11.95
N TYR A 159 0.31 -4.52 -12.31
CA TYR A 159 0.65 -4.08 -13.65
C TYR A 159 2.01 -3.38 -13.64
N TYR A 160 2.98 -3.97 -14.32
CA TYR A 160 4.31 -3.36 -14.48
C TYR A 160 4.32 -2.44 -15.70
N LYS A 161 4.10 -1.16 -15.48
CA LYS A 161 3.93 -0.13 -16.48
C LYS A 161 5.12 0.01 -17.46
N PRO A 162 6.40 0.02 -17.01
CA PRO A 162 7.53 0.23 -17.92
C PRO A 162 7.58 -0.77 -19.07
N ALA A 163 7.25 -2.03 -18.82
CA ALA A 163 7.19 -3.07 -19.85
C ALA A 163 5.77 -3.35 -20.35
N ARG A 164 4.75 -2.74 -19.75
CA ARG A 164 3.33 -2.97 -20.05
C ARG A 164 2.96 -4.45 -19.91
N ARG A 165 3.21 -5.01 -18.72
CA ARG A 165 2.98 -6.43 -18.42
C ARG A 165 2.15 -6.61 -17.16
N TRP A 166 1.24 -7.56 -17.23
CA TRP A 166 0.48 -8.03 -16.08
C TRP A 166 1.26 -9.12 -15.34
N PHE A 167 1.27 -9.03 -14.03
CA PHE A 167 1.74 -10.05 -13.11
C PHE A 167 0.55 -10.52 -12.27
N LEU A 168 0.13 -11.75 -12.48
CA LEU A 168 -0.94 -12.39 -11.72
C LEU A 168 -0.30 -13.49 -10.89
N THR A 169 -0.54 -13.50 -9.58
CA THR A 169 0.17 -14.39 -8.66
C THR A 169 -0.77 -15.12 -7.74
N GLU A 170 -0.41 -16.32 -7.36
CA GLU A 170 -1.01 -17.09 -6.26
C GLU A 170 0.02 -18.07 -5.70
N PHE A 171 -0.25 -18.73 -4.57
CA PHE A 171 0.57 -19.87 -4.17
C PHE A 171 -0.08 -21.20 -4.59
N SER A 172 0.75 -22.25 -4.70
CA SER A 172 0.26 -23.56 -5.16
C SER A 172 -0.40 -24.36 -4.04
N SER A 173 -1.33 -25.24 -4.42
CA SER A 173 -1.95 -26.21 -3.51
C SER A 173 -0.99 -27.31 -3.04
N SER A 174 0.19 -27.44 -3.65
CA SER A 174 1.20 -28.46 -3.32
C SER A 174 2.61 -28.02 -3.69
N GLY A 175 3.60 -28.51 -2.94
CA GLY A 175 5.02 -28.33 -3.23
C GLY A 175 5.55 -26.93 -2.90
N ASN A 176 4.88 -26.17 -2.01
CA ASN A 176 5.33 -24.89 -1.48
C ASN A 176 5.80 -23.91 -2.57
N LYS A 177 4.95 -23.60 -3.54
CA LYS A 177 5.38 -22.78 -4.69
C LYS A 177 4.68 -21.43 -4.70
N LEU A 178 5.39 -20.41 -5.14
CA LEU A 178 4.83 -19.19 -5.67
C LEU A 178 4.60 -19.37 -7.17
N LEU A 179 3.37 -19.22 -7.61
CA LEU A 179 2.99 -19.25 -9.02
C LEU A 179 2.87 -17.82 -9.52
N ILE A 180 3.66 -17.46 -10.53
CA ILE A 180 3.72 -16.10 -11.05
C ILE A 180 3.52 -16.15 -12.56
N HIS A 181 2.43 -15.54 -13.01
CA HIS A 181 2.02 -15.49 -14.40
C HIS A 181 2.33 -14.09 -14.95
N VAL A 182 3.26 -14.00 -15.89
CA VAL A 182 3.68 -12.74 -16.54
C VAL A 182 3.12 -12.69 -17.95
N SER A 183 2.27 -11.70 -18.24
CA SER A 183 1.70 -11.58 -19.59
C SER A 183 2.79 -11.32 -20.64
N GLN A 184 2.69 -11.94 -21.81
CA GLN A 184 3.67 -11.75 -22.88
C GLN A 184 3.51 -10.41 -23.60
N THR A 185 2.34 -9.80 -23.48
CA THR A 185 2.01 -8.49 -24.06
C THR A 185 1.22 -7.67 -23.06
N SER A 186 0.83 -6.47 -23.42
CA SER A 186 -0.08 -5.63 -22.62
C SER A 186 -1.51 -6.16 -22.57
N ASN A 187 -1.88 -7.09 -23.46
CA ASN A 187 -3.22 -7.68 -23.45
C ASN A 187 -3.32 -8.78 -22.37
N PRO A 188 -4.12 -8.59 -21.31
CA PRO A 188 -4.25 -9.60 -20.26
C PRO A 188 -5.00 -10.86 -20.70
N GLN A 189 -5.62 -10.85 -21.87
CA GLN A 189 -6.24 -12.02 -22.49
C GLN A 189 -5.29 -12.78 -23.42
N GLY A 190 -4.02 -12.38 -23.49
CA GLY A 190 -2.98 -13.02 -24.30
C GLY A 190 -2.32 -14.21 -23.59
N ALA A 191 -1.19 -14.64 -24.13
CA ALA A 191 -0.39 -15.71 -23.54
C ALA A 191 0.43 -15.19 -22.33
N TYR A 192 0.81 -16.13 -21.46
CA TYR A 192 1.58 -15.87 -20.25
C TYR A 192 2.82 -16.76 -20.17
N TYR A 193 3.86 -16.24 -19.54
CA TYR A 193 4.97 -17.01 -18.99
C TYR A 193 4.61 -17.36 -17.53
N THR A 194 4.49 -18.65 -17.23
CA THR A 194 4.13 -19.10 -15.88
C THR A 194 5.34 -19.69 -15.19
N TYR A 195 5.81 -19.02 -14.17
CA TYR A 195 6.88 -19.46 -13.28
C TYR A 195 6.28 -20.18 -12.05
N SER A 196 6.93 -21.28 -11.66
CA SER A 196 6.59 -22.05 -10.46
C SER A 196 7.82 -22.10 -9.56
N PHE A 197 8.00 -21.06 -8.73
CA PHE A 197 9.14 -20.92 -7.84
C PHE A 197 8.93 -21.76 -6.56
N THR A 198 9.79 -22.74 -6.32
CA THR A 198 9.71 -23.62 -5.16
C THR A 198 10.37 -22.98 -3.95
N CYS A 199 9.61 -22.77 -2.88
CA CYS A 199 10.05 -22.24 -1.59
C CYS A 199 10.47 -23.38 -0.65
N THR A 200 11.23 -23.07 0.39
CA THR A 200 11.69 -24.04 1.38
C THR A 200 10.58 -24.53 2.32
N SER A 201 9.55 -23.70 2.52
CA SER A 201 8.34 -24.04 3.28
C SER A 201 7.13 -23.37 2.62
N PHE A 202 5.94 -23.58 3.17
CA PHE A 202 4.71 -22.99 2.61
C PHE A 202 4.80 -21.47 2.64
N PRO A 203 4.67 -20.79 1.46
CA PRO A 203 4.85 -19.35 1.35
C PRO A 203 3.55 -18.61 1.63
N ASP A 204 3.07 -18.65 2.88
CA ASP A 204 1.83 -18.01 3.31
C ASP A 204 1.89 -16.49 3.18
N TYR A 205 0.77 -15.86 2.94
CA TYR A 205 0.62 -14.40 2.88
C TYR A 205 1.63 -13.72 1.93
N PRO A 206 1.76 -14.15 0.67
CA PRO A 206 2.75 -13.58 -0.24
C PRO A 206 2.39 -12.14 -0.60
N LYS A 207 3.39 -11.25 -0.58
CA LYS A 207 3.28 -9.86 -1.03
C LYS A 207 4.44 -9.55 -1.95
N TYR A 208 4.21 -8.68 -2.93
CA TYR A 208 5.16 -8.44 -4.02
C TYR A 208 5.40 -6.95 -4.24
N GLY A 209 6.54 -6.62 -4.86
CA GLY A 209 6.87 -5.28 -5.32
C GLY A 209 7.92 -5.29 -6.42
N PHE A 210 7.95 -4.23 -7.22
CA PHE A 210 8.95 -4.03 -8.27
C PHE A 210 10.08 -3.11 -7.79
N CYS A 211 11.30 -3.41 -8.23
CA CYS A 211 12.43 -2.51 -8.08
C CYS A 211 13.26 -2.53 -9.36
N GLU A 212 12.95 -1.61 -10.28
CA GLU A 212 13.55 -1.54 -11.61
C GLU A 212 15.06 -1.30 -11.54
N SER A 213 15.52 -0.38 -10.68
CA SER A 213 16.94 -0.05 -10.52
C SER A 213 17.81 -1.22 -10.05
N SER A 214 17.19 -2.25 -9.46
CA SER A 214 17.85 -3.50 -9.04
C SER A 214 17.53 -4.68 -9.96
N ASP A 215 16.79 -4.46 -11.06
CA ASP A 215 16.28 -5.52 -11.95
C ASP A 215 15.56 -6.62 -11.17
N ALA A 216 14.72 -6.24 -10.20
CA ALA A 216 14.13 -7.17 -9.25
C ALA A 216 12.60 -7.12 -9.22
N PHE A 217 11.99 -8.29 -9.18
CA PHE A 217 10.66 -8.54 -8.66
C PHE A 217 10.84 -9.26 -7.33
N VAL A 218 10.36 -8.67 -6.25
CA VAL A 218 10.58 -9.20 -4.90
C VAL A 218 9.29 -9.71 -4.30
N ALA A 219 9.41 -10.67 -3.39
CA ALA A 219 8.29 -11.18 -2.61
C ALA A 219 8.66 -11.25 -1.12
N SER A 220 7.66 -11.10 -0.27
CA SER A 220 7.75 -11.45 1.16
C SER A 220 6.70 -12.50 1.49
N THR A 221 6.98 -13.35 2.46
CA THR A 221 6.07 -14.40 2.93
C THR A 221 6.20 -14.60 4.43
N ASN A 222 5.11 -15.02 5.07
CA ASN A 222 5.09 -15.51 6.44
C ASN A 222 5.27 -17.04 6.44
N GLN A 223 6.31 -17.55 7.06
CA GLN A 223 6.65 -18.98 7.11
C GLN A 223 6.80 -19.50 8.55
N GLY A 224 6.28 -18.80 9.54
CA GLY A 224 6.32 -19.17 10.95
C GLY A 224 7.69 -18.97 11.62
N GLY A 225 8.55 -18.17 11.04
CA GLY A 225 9.85 -17.76 11.56
C GLY A 225 10.14 -16.31 11.19
N PRO A 226 11.39 -15.86 11.15
CA PRO A 226 11.71 -14.52 10.66
C PRO A 226 11.09 -14.31 9.27
N PRO A 227 10.57 -13.10 8.96
CA PRO A 227 9.98 -12.83 7.66
C PRO A 227 10.90 -13.23 6.53
N THR A 228 10.39 -14.01 5.61
CA THR A 228 11.18 -14.52 4.48
C THR A 228 10.93 -13.63 3.26
N VAL A 229 12.00 -13.25 2.58
CA VAL A 229 11.93 -12.43 1.36
C VAL A 229 12.65 -13.13 0.21
N TYR A 230 12.17 -12.90 -0.98
CA TYR A 230 12.67 -13.52 -2.21
C TYR A 230 12.96 -12.46 -3.26
N ALA A 231 13.95 -12.74 -4.11
CA ALA A 231 14.24 -11.97 -5.30
C ALA A 231 14.20 -12.85 -6.56
N MET A 232 13.52 -12.35 -7.57
CA MET A 232 13.41 -12.89 -8.92
C MET A 232 13.88 -11.84 -9.92
N LYS A 233 14.62 -12.25 -10.95
CA LYS A 233 15.19 -11.29 -11.90
C LYS A 233 14.14 -10.81 -12.89
N LEU A 234 13.76 -9.54 -12.79
CA LEU A 234 12.63 -8.95 -13.51
C LEU A 234 12.82 -9.03 -15.04
N SER A 235 14.00 -8.66 -15.55
CA SER A 235 14.28 -8.70 -17.00
C SER A 235 14.14 -10.09 -17.62
N THR A 236 14.49 -11.14 -16.88
CA THR A 236 14.31 -12.52 -17.35
C THR A 236 12.85 -12.92 -17.36
N MET A 237 12.10 -12.51 -16.34
CA MET A 237 10.67 -12.81 -16.24
C MET A 237 9.86 -12.14 -17.36
N LEU A 238 10.21 -10.90 -17.72
CA LEU A 238 9.55 -10.14 -18.79
C LEU A 238 9.72 -10.77 -20.17
N THR A 239 10.78 -11.54 -20.37
CA THR A 239 11.11 -12.19 -21.66
C THR A 239 10.81 -13.69 -21.70
N GLY A 240 10.35 -14.27 -20.59
CA GLY A 240 10.14 -15.71 -20.47
C GLY A 240 11.43 -16.51 -20.42
N ALA A 241 12.55 -15.87 -20.09
CA ALA A 241 13.82 -16.56 -19.89
C ALA A 241 13.86 -17.23 -18.51
N THR A 242 14.78 -18.16 -18.34
CA THR A 242 15.05 -18.79 -17.05
C THR A 242 15.45 -17.73 -16.02
N SER A 243 14.76 -17.69 -14.88
CA SER A 243 14.96 -16.69 -13.83
C SER A 243 15.58 -17.30 -12.58
N PRO A 244 16.63 -16.67 -12.00
CA PRO A 244 17.13 -17.05 -10.69
C PRO A 244 16.12 -16.72 -9.60
N PHE A 245 16.12 -17.54 -8.55
CA PHE A 245 15.30 -17.39 -7.35
C PHE A 245 16.17 -17.43 -6.10
N ILE A 246 16.23 -16.32 -5.40
CA ILE A 246 17.11 -16.12 -4.23
C ILE A 246 16.23 -15.86 -3.02
N LYS A 247 16.48 -16.59 -1.94
CA LYS A 247 15.82 -16.44 -0.64
C LYS A 247 16.78 -15.78 0.34
N THR A 248 16.25 -14.91 1.18
CA THR A 248 16.90 -14.48 2.43
C THR A 248 15.82 -14.22 3.49
N THR A 249 16.23 -13.97 4.72
CA THR A 249 15.29 -13.67 5.81
C THR A 249 15.73 -12.41 6.52
N ILE A 250 14.78 -11.76 7.18
CA ILE A 250 15.07 -10.68 8.11
C ILE A 250 15.73 -11.28 9.35
N GLY A 251 16.73 -10.61 9.90
CA GLY A 251 17.61 -11.15 10.92
C GLY A 251 16.96 -11.53 12.27
N TYR A 252 15.68 -11.16 12.50
CA TYR A 252 14.99 -11.48 13.76
C TYR A 252 13.46 -11.47 13.62
N THR A 253 12.79 -12.20 14.51
CA THR A 253 11.36 -12.13 14.76
C THR A 253 11.05 -11.03 15.76
N LEU A 254 9.81 -10.52 15.75
CA LEU A 254 9.31 -9.70 16.84
C LEU A 254 8.68 -10.59 17.89
N ASN A 255 9.13 -10.48 19.14
CA ASN A 255 8.55 -11.24 20.25
C ASN A 255 7.12 -10.73 20.52
N GLY A 256 6.27 -11.62 21.01
CA GLY A 256 4.89 -11.26 21.31
C GLY A 256 3.98 -11.08 20.09
N PHE A 257 4.48 -11.35 18.88
CA PHE A 257 3.75 -11.16 17.64
C PHE A 257 3.73 -12.47 16.84
N GLY A 258 2.56 -13.10 16.79
CA GLY A 258 2.41 -14.41 16.18
C GLY A 258 2.49 -14.44 14.66
N PHE A 259 2.35 -13.29 13.99
CA PHE A 259 2.36 -13.17 12.53
C PHE A 259 3.58 -12.38 12.05
N GLN A 260 4.60 -13.10 11.63
CA GLN A 260 5.86 -12.50 11.19
C GLN A 260 5.77 -12.07 9.71
N SER A 261 5.34 -10.83 9.47
CA SER A 261 5.13 -10.27 8.13
C SER A 261 5.99 -9.02 7.93
N ILE A 262 6.34 -8.78 6.68
CA ILE A 262 6.95 -7.54 6.21
C ILE A 262 6.37 -7.20 4.84
N THR A 263 6.07 -5.92 4.60
CA THR A 263 5.41 -5.50 3.36
C THR A 263 6.43 -4.91 2.40
N PRO A 264 6.54 -5.43 1.16
CA PRO A 264 7.35 -4.80 0.13
C PRO A 264 6.82 -3.41 -0.20
N VAL A 265 7.73 -2.47 -0.38
CA VAL A 265 7.43 -1.14 -0.91
C VAL A 265 7.38 -1.24 -2.43
N ASP A 266 6.29 -0.76 -3.02
CA ASP A 266 6.08 -0.82 -4.46
C ASP A 266 6.01 0.59 -5.07
N LEU A 267 6.82 0.81 -6.12
CA LEU A 267 6.91 2.11 -6.78
C LEU A 267 5.70 2.34 -7.69
N GLU A 268 5.07 3.49 -7.50
CA GLU A 268 3.94 3.94 -8.30
C GLU A 268 4.22 5.27 -9.01
N GLY A 269 3.53 5.49 -10.11
CA GLY A 269 3.61 6.74 -10.87
C GLY A 269 4.66 6.71 -11.99
N ASP A 270 4.85 7.88 -12.64
CA ASP A 270 5.72 8.03 -13.82
C ASP A 270 7.16 8.39 -13.50
N ASN A 271 7.41 8.97 -12.33
CA ASN A 271 8.75 9.34 -11.96
C ASN A 271 9.57 8.10 -11.61
N ALA A 272 10.69 7.95 -12.29
CA ALA A 272 11.59 6.82 -12.07
C ALA A 272 12.11 6.79 -10.63
N ALA A 273 12.37 5.59 -10.13
CA ALA A 273 13.10 5.45 -8.87
C ALA A 273 14.48 6.12 -8.96
N PRO A 274 14.99 6.68 -7.86
CA PRO A 274 16.36 7.19 -7.83
C PRO A 274 17.37 6.13 -8.28
N ALA A 275 18.38 6.54 -9.02
CA ALA A 275 19.43 5.63 -9.49
C ALA A 275 20.07 4.89 -8.30
N GLY A 276 20.19 3.58 -8.43
CA GLY A 276 20.75 2.72 -7.39
C GLY A 276 19.81 2.45 -6.19
N MET A 277 18.54 2.82 -6.28
CA MET A 277 17.54 2.40 -5.31
C MET A 277 17.48 0.87 -5.26
N LYS A 278 17.38 0.33 -4.07
CA LYS A 278 17.24 -1.10 -3.81
C LYS A 278 15.83 -1.42 -3.34
N PRO A 279 15.39 -2.68 -3.43
CA PRO A 279 14.10 -3.09 -2.88
C PRO A 279 14.00 -2.75 -1.40
N LEU A 280 12.90 -2.09 -1.03
CA LEU A 280 12.59 -1.72 0.34
C LEU A 280 11.44 -2.58 0.87
N PHE A 281 11.45 -2.79 2.17
CA PHE A 281 10.40 -3.45 2.91
C PHE A 281 10.14 -2.69 4.20
N ILE A 282 8.89 -2.70 4.66
CA ILE A 282 8.50 -2.06 5.92
C ILE A 282 7.68 -2.99 6.80
N ARG A 283 7.80 -2.80 8.11
CA ARG A 283 6.88 -3.34 9.12
C ARG A 283 6.77 -2.36 10.29
N HIS A 284 5.65 -2.40 10.98
CA HIS A 284 5.51 -1.66 12.23
C HIS A 284 6.12 -2.45 13.39
N ARG A 285 6.47 -1.74 14.45
CA ARG A 285 6.88 -2.29 15.73
C ARG A 285 6.29 -1.44 16.86
N ASP A 286 5.43 -2.06 17.62
CA ASP A 286 4.86 -1.61 18.87
C ASP A 286 5.78 -2.14 19.99
N ASP A 287 6.36 -1.27 20.83
CA ASP A 287 7.42 -1.70 21.75
C ASP A 287 6.90 -2.43 22.98
N GLU A 288 5.65 -2.23 23.35
CA GLU A 288 4.99 -2.99 24.42
C GLU A 288 4.68 -4.42 23.99
N SER A 289 4.24 -4.59 22.74
CA SER A 289 3.85 -5.90 22.21
C SER A 289 5.02 -6.67 21.63
N HIS A 290 6.02 -5.98 21.08
CA HIS A 290 7.14 -6.55 20.33
C HIS A 290 8.48 -6.40 21.07
N SER A 291 8.50 -6.66 22.34
CA SER A 291 9.55 -6.35 23.31
C SER A 291 10.88 -7.11 23.10
N ASN A 292 11.50 -7.05 21.94
CA ASN A 292 12.82 -7.67 21.66
C ASN A 292 13.98 -7.10 22.54
N GLY A 293 13.71 -6.78 23.80
CA GLY A 293 14.66 -6.18 24.73
C GLY A 293 14.84 -4.67 24.57
N SER A 294 14.01 -4.02 23.78
CA SER A 294 13.86 -2.56 23.79
C SER A 294 13.03 -2.16 25.00
N PRO A 295 13.41 -1.10 25.71
CA PRO A 295 12.57 -0.57 26.79
C PRO A 295 11.27 -0.07 26.19
N ASP A 296 10.15 -0.34 26.89
CA ASP A 296 8.89 0.32 26.64
C ASP A 296 9.10 1.83 26.80
N SER A 297 8.86 2.59 25.71
CA SER A 297 8.98 4.04 25.74
C SER A 297 7.70 4.71 26.26
N GLY A 298 6.57 4.01 26.18
CA GLY A 298 5.23 4.51 26.53
C GLY A 298 4.76 5.70 25.71
N THR A 299 5.47 6.06 24.67
CA THR A 299 5.18 7.27 23.87
C THR A 299 5.50 7.15 22.38
N ASN A 300 6.28 6.17 21.97
CA ASN A 300 6.74 6.07 20.58
C ASN A 300 6.88 4.63 20.12
N ASP A 301 6.42 4.40 18.93
CA ASP A 301 6.64 3.18 18.16
C ASP A 301 7.46 3.45 16.91
N TRP A 302 7.60 2.47 16.06
CA TRP A 302 8.45 2.57 14.87
C TRP A 302 7.82 1.95 13.63
N ILE A 303 8.18 2.54 12.48
CA ILE A 303 8.20 1.83 11.20
C ILE A 303 9.66 1.44 10.92
N GLU A 304 9.93 0.15 10.88
CA GLU A 304 11.22 -0.38 10.45
C GLU A 304 11.32 -0.36 8.94
N LEU A 305 12.44 0.18 8.41
CA LEU A 305 12.79 0.09 6.99
C LEU A 305 13.93 -0.89 6.79
N TRP A 306 13.73 -1.78 5.83
CA TRP A 306 14.68 -2.81 5.45
C TRP A 306 15.02 -2.69 3.98
N GLU A 307 16.28 -2.90 3.61
CA GLU A 307 16.78 -2.80 2.25
C GLU A 307 17.42 -4.12 1.82
N MET A 308 17.08 -4.57 0.60
CA MET A 308 17.64 -5.78 0.02
C MET A 308 18.72 -5.43 -1.01
N THR A 309 19.93 -5.91 -0.82
CA THR A 309 21.02 -5.82 -1.79
C THR A 309 21.14 -7.14 -2.54
N ILE A 310 21.08 -7.10 -3.87
CA ILE A 310 21.08 -8.31 -4.72
C ILE A 310 22.32 -8.31 -5.62
N ASN A 311 22.97 -9.45 -5.71
CA ASN A 311 24.05 -9.71 -6.68
C ASN A 311 23.61 -10.83 -7.62
N TRP A 312 23.13 -10.44 -8.80
CA TRP A 312 22.66 -11.40 -9.81
C TRP A 312 23.75 -12.27 -10.42
N THR A 313 25.02 -11.84 -10.38
CA THR A 313 26.17 -12.64 -10.87
C THR A 313 26.51 -13.76 -9.93
N ALA A 314 26.51 -13.49 -8.63
CA ALA A 314 26.77 -14.47 -7.59
C ALA A 314 25.52 -15.24 -7.16
N ASN A 315 24.32 -14.81 -7.57
CA ASN A 315 23.02 -15.29 -7.10
C ASN A 315 22.91 -15.22 -5.56
N THR A 316 23.28 -14.08 -4.99
CA THR A 316 23.20 -13.83 -3.56
C THR A 316 22.41 -12.56 -3.27
N ALA A 317 21.83 -12.50 -2.08
CA ALA A 317 21.16 -11.30 -1.58
C ALA A 317 21.39 -11.15 -0.07
N THR A 318 21.34 -9.92 0.41
CA THR A 318 21.33 -9.61 1.84
C THR A 318 20.21 -8.65 2.14
N VAL A 319 19.60 -8.77 3.30
CA VAL A 319 18.61 -7.81 3.79
C VAL A 319 19.13 -7.21 5.09
N ALA A 320 19.14 -5.89 5.16
CA ALA A 320 19.58 -5.15 6.33
C ALA A 320 18.55 -4.10 6.73
N LYS A 321 18.35 -3.93 8.03
CA LYS A 321 17.59 -2.79 8.55
C LYS A 321 18.41 -1.52 8.31
N ILE A 322 17.83 -0.57 7.61
CA ILE A 322 18.50 0.70 7.30
C ILE A 322 18.07 1.82 8.22
N GLN A 323 16.85 1.72 8.78
CA GLN A 323 16.34 2.76 9.66
C GLN A 323 15.17 2.25 10.50
N ASP A 324 15.05 2.75 11.73
CA ASP A 324 13.83 2.78 12.53
C ASP A 324 13.30 4.21 12.46
N VAL A 325 12.13 4.43 11.89
CA VAL A 325 11.47 5.74 11.85
C VAL A 325 10.48 5.80 12.99
N VAL A 326 10.71 6.73 13.91
CA VAL A 326 9.83 6.95 15.06
C VAL A 326 8.47 7.44 14.58
N ILE A 327 7.41 6.82 15.08
CA ILE A 327 6.02 7.21 14.93
C ILE A 327 5.40 7.40 16.32
N GLY A 328 4.21 7.98 16.37
CA GLY A 328 3.43 8.04 17.62
C GLY A 328 2.95 6.65 18.02
N GLU A 329 2.52 6.56 19.25
CA GLU A 329 2.02 5.36 19.91
C GLU A 329 0.92 4.68 19.11
N ILE A 330 0.99 3.36 18.97
CA ILE A 330 -0.05 2.48 18.43
C ILE A 330 -0.28 1.34 19.42
N ASP A 331 -1.49 0.81 19.47
CA ASP A 331 -1.79 -0.39 20.24
C ASP A 331 -2.10 -1.54 19.28
N SER A 332 -1.14 -2.44 19.13
CA SER A 332 -1.27 -3.66 18.30
C SER A 332 -2.05 -4.78 18.99
N LYS A 333 -2.48 -4.61 20.24
CA LYS A 333 -3.14 -5.64 21.05
C LYS A 333 -4.63 -5.81 20.75
N LEU A 334 -5.07 -5.35 19.63
CA LEU A 334 -6.45 -5.54 19.17
C LEU A 334 -6.86 -7.02 19.28
N CYS A 335 -8.04 -7.28 19.82
CA CYS A 335 -8.52 -8.60 20.22
C CYS A 335 -7.75 -9.24 21.38
N GLY A 336 -7.04 -8.44 22.17
CA GLY A 336 -6.27 -8.87 23.34
C GLY A 336 -5.14 -9.84 23.03
N LEU A 337 -4.73 -9.99 21.77
CA LEU A 337 -3.79 -11.00 21.27
C LEU A 337 -4.15 -12.47 21.55
N THR A 338 -5.17 -12.71 22.34
CA THR A 338 -5.67 -14.05 22.71
C THR A 338 -6.78 -14.55 21.80
N SER A 339 -7.26 -13.70 20.90
CA SER A 339 -8.25 -14.02 19.86
C SER A 339 -7.85 -13.40 18.54
N PHE A 340 -8.20 -14.02 17.43
CA PHE A 340 -8.09 -13.41 16.12
C PHE A 340 -9.25 -12.49 15.76
N ALA A 341 -10.36 -12.54 16.48
CA ALA A 341 -11.57 -11.85 16.09
C ALA A 341 -12.23 -11.13 17.28
N CYS A 342 -12.43 -9.82 17.12
CA CYS A 342 -13.11 -8.98 18.11
C CYS A 342 -14.06 -7.95 17.47
N ILE A 343 -14.02 -7.75 16.15
CA ILE A 343 -14.86 -6.75 15.48
C ILE A 343 -16.33 -7.14 15.61
N LYS A 344 -17.08 -6.29 16.29
CA LYS A 344 -18.50 -6.51 16.59
C LYS A 344 -19.38 -6.24 15.37
N GLN A 345 -20.51 -6.95 15.28
CA GLN A 345 -21.51 -6.83 14.23
C GLN A 345 -22.91 -6.70 14.83
N PRO A 346 -23.89 -6.11 14.09
CA PRO A 346 -25.26 -6.01 14.58
C PRO A 346 -25.94 -7.36 14.77
N GLY A 347 -26.66 -7.56 15.89
CA GLY A 347 -27.59 -8.67 16.09
C GLY A 347 -26.94 -10.06 16.15
N THR A 348 -25.64 -10.16 16.36
CA THR A 348 -24.90 -11.43 16.50
C THR A 348 -23.78 -11.31 17.51
N THR A 349 -23.38 -12.42 18.10
CA THR A 349 -22.16 -12.53 18.92
C THR A 349 -20.94 -12.95 18.10
N ASN A 350 -21.12 -13.29 16.81
CA ASN A 350 -20.01 -13.60 15.92
C ASN A 350 -19.20 -12.34 15.63
N THR A 351 -17.91 -12.40 15.84
CA THR A 351 -16.97 -11.29 15.60
C THR A 351 -16.12 -11.57 14.36
N LEU A 352 -15.52 -10.51 13.80
CA LEU A 352 -14.67 -10.61 12.62
C LEU A 352 -13.20 -10.34 12.96
N ASP A 353 -12.33 -10.97 12.18
CA ASP A 353 -10.87 -10.86 12.28
C ASP A 353 -10.38 -9.58 11.58
N PRO A 354 -9.72 -8.64 12.30
CA PRO A 354 -9.18 -7.42 11.72
C PRO A 354 -7.81 -7.57 11.05
N LEU A 355 -7.16 -8.72 11.17
CA LEU A 355 -5.75 -8.94 10.77
C LEU A 355 -4.80 -7.84 11.30
N ARG A 356 -4.70 -7.74 12.60
CA ARG A 356 -3.99 -6.67 13.33
C ARG A 356 -2.46 -6.67 13.18
N GLU A 357 -1.88 -7.77 12.71
CA GLU A 357 -0.45 -8.04 12.89
C GLU A 357 0.46 -7.52 11.77
N THR A 358 -0.03 -6.71 10.85
CA THR A 358 0.76 -6.33 9.66
C THR A 358 0.48 -4.93 9.16
N VAL A 359 1.50 -4.30 8.57
CA VAL A 359 1.26 -3.20 7.63
C VAL A 359 0.55 -3.79 6.42
N MET A 360 -0.66 -3.28 6.14
CA MET A 360 -1.49 -3.79 5.05
C MET A 360 -0.83 -3.57 3.69
N TYR A 361 -1.05 -4.52 2.82
CA TYR A 361 -0.65 -4.39 1.43
C TYR A 361 -1.63 -3.44 0.70
N LYS A 362 -1.18 -2.51 -0.03
CA LYS A 362 0.13 -2.25 -0.59
C LYS A 362 0.79 -1.13 0.23
N ALA A 363 2.13 -1.13 0.31
CA ALA A 363 2.89 0.01 0.81
C ALA A 363 3.38 0.82 -0.41
N PRO A 364 2.57 1.75 -0.94
CA PRO A 364 2.91 2.47 -2.16
C PRO A 364 4.01 3.49 -1.89
N MET A 365 4.95 3.56 -2.82
CA MET A 365 5.95 4.62 -2.88
C MET A 365 5.74 5.47 -4.12
N ARG A 366 5.84 6.78 -3.96
CA ARG A 366 5.83 7.72 -5.09
C ARG A 366 7.03 8.66 -5.03
N VAL A 367 7.58 8.97 -6.19
CA VAL A 367 8.65 9.96 -6.34
C VAL A 367 8.04 11.26 -6.83
N PHE A 368 8.23 12.32 -6.05
CA PHE A 368 7.93 13.70 -6.43
C PHE A 368 9.23 14.44 -6.76
N ASP A 369 9.15 15.66 -7.26
CA ASP A 369 10.32 16.43 -7.70
C ASP A 369 11.30 16.72 -6.56
N ASP A 370 10.79 16.96 -5.36
CA ASP A 370 11.58 17.36 -4.18
C ASP A 370 11.70 16.27 -3.12
N HIS A 371 10.86 15.25 -3.16
CA HIS A 371 10.86 14.17 -2.17
C HIS A 371 10.34 12.83 -2.72
N GLN A 372 10.55 11.80 -1.93
CA GLN A 372 9.95 10.49 -2.09
C GLN A 372 9.01 10.24 -0.91
N THR A 373 7.88 9.61 -1.17
CA THR A 373 6.88 9.28 -0.16
C THR A 373 6.63 7.77 -0.12
N ILE A 374 6.55 7.19 1.08
CA ILE A 374 6.00 5.85 1.31
C ILE A 374 4.78 6.01 2.21
N LEU A 375 3.68 5.34 1.86
CA LEU A 375 2.52 5.23 2.73
C LEU A 375 2.46 3.85 3.38
N ALA A 376 2.05 3.83 4.65
CA ALA A 376 1.75 2.63 5.40
C ALA A 376 0.39 2.77 6.07
N ALA A 377 -0.36 1.67 6.18
CA ALA A 377 -1.59 1.64 6.96
C ALA A 377 -1.77 0.29 7.65
N LEU A 378 -2.36 0.29 8.84
CA LEU A 378 -2.61 -0.89 9.68
C LEU A 378 -3.83 -0.68 10.59
N ALA A 379 -4.31 -1.76 11.19
CA ALA A 379 -5.34 -1.69 12.21
C ALA A 379 -4.69 -1.57 13.61
N THR A 380 -5.30 -0.78 14.49
CA THR A 380 -4.84 -0.55 15.87
C THR A 380 -6.05 -0.52 16.82
N ASP A 381 -5.87 -0.87 18.09
CA ASP A 381 -6.87 -0.59 19.13
C ASP A 381 -6.81 0.89 19.53
N VAL A 382 -7.93 1.59 19.47
CA VAL A 382 -7.95 3.04 19.76
C VAL A 382 -8.43 3.39 21.15
N ASP A 383 -9.03 2.44 21.88
CA ASP A 383 -9.64 2.74 23.18
C ASP A 383 -9.33 1.69 24.27
N GLY A 384 -8.45 0.73 24.00
CA GLY A 384 -8.13 -0.35 24.91
C GLY A 384 -9.28 -1.33 25.17
N ALA A 385 -10.31 -1.31 24.32
CA ALA A 385 -11.51 -2.13 24.46
C ALA A 385 -11.89 -2.86 23.16
N ASP A 386 -10.90 -3.15 22.34
CA ASP A 386 -11.01 -3.84 21.04
C ASP A 386 -11.81 -3.06 19.99
N ARG A 387 -11.75 -1.73 20.03
CA ARG A 387 -12.29 -0.92 18.95
C ARG A 387 -11.20 -0.60 17.93
N ALA A 388 -11.30 -1.20 16.77
CA ALA A 388 -10.34 -0.98 15.71
C ALA A 388 -10.45 0.42 15.11
N GLY A 389 -9.30 1.08 14.94
CA GLY A 389 -9.09 2.25 14.10
C GLY A 389 -8.08 1.96 13.01
N VAL A 390 -8.03 2.81 11.99
CA VAL A 390 -7.05 2.68 10.90
C VAL A 390 -5.94 3.71 11.08
N ARG A 391 -4.76 3.23 11.47
CA ARG A 391 -3.53 4.01 11.55
C ARG A 391 -2.93 4.15 10.17
N TRP A 392 -2.49 5.35 9.80
CA TRP A 392 -1.77 5.63 8.56
C TRP A 392 -0.54 6.49 8.83
N VAL A 393 0.50 6.29 8.06
CA VAL A 393 1.78 6.99 8.17
C VAL A 393 2.25 7.38 6.78
N GLU A 394 2.71 8.61 6.62
CA GLU A 394 3.43 9.09 5.45
C GLU A 394 4.89 9.33 5.81
N LEU A 395 5.75 8.47 5.30
CA LEU A 395 7.19 8.65 5.39
C LEU A 395 7.68 9.45 4.19
N ARG A 396 8.54 10.43 4.43
CA ARG A 396 9.20 11.19 3.35
C ARG A 396 10.71 11.12 3.43
N ARG A 397 11.33 11.20 2.27
CA ARG A 397 12.77 11.33 2.11
C ARG A 397 13.05 12.39 1.05
N ALA A 398 13.82 13.43 1.39
CA ALA A 398 14.15 14.51 0.46
C ALA A 398 15.02 14.00 -0.71
N SER A 399 14.74 14.46 -1.92
CA SER A 399 15.50 14.08 -3.13
C SER A 399 16.80 14.86 -3.30
N ASN A 400 16.89 16.06 -2.72
CA ASN A 400 17.95 17.04 -3.01
C ASN A 400 19.03 17.13 -1.93
N VAL A 401 19.20 16.09 -1.09
CA VAL A 401 20.22 16.07 -0.03
C VAL A 401 21.21 14.93 -0.24
N THR A 402 22.45 15.10 0.20
CA THR A 402 23.55 14.15 -0.05
C THR A 402 23.36 12.82 0.70
N THR A 403 22.75 12.85 1.88
CA THR A 403 22.47 11.67 2.71
C THR A 403 21.03 11.72 3.19
N PRO A 404 20.07 11.41 2.31
CA PRO A 404 18.65 11.50 2.67
C PRO A 404 18.26 10.38 3.63
N THR A 405 17.55 10.75 4.69
CA THR A 405 16.93 9.82 5.63
C THR A 405 15.41 9.87 5.51
N TRP A 406 14.75 8.76 5.80
CA TRP A 406 13.30 8.74 5.91
C TRP A 406 12.87 9.40 7.22
N VAL A 407 11.84 10.20 7.17
CA VAL A 407 11.23 10.83 8.33
C VAL A 407 9.74 10.57 8.33
N ASN A 408 9.16 10.49 9.50
CA ASN A 408 7.72 10.57 9.67
C ASN A 408 7.29 12.02 9.33
N TYR A 409 6.72 12.19 8.15
CA TYR A 409 6.25 13.51 7.71
C TYR A 409 4.90 13.85 8.33
N GLN A 410 4.02 12.87 8.38
CA GLN A 410 2.72 12.95 9.05
C GLN A 410 2.15 11.55 9.29
N GLU A 411 1.26 11.49 10.25
CA GLU A 411 0.57 10.28 10.64
C GLU A 411 -0.76 10.60 11.32
N GLY A 412 -1.64 9.64 11.41
CA GLY A 412 -2.88 9.76 12.15
C GLY A 412 -3.59 8.42 12.28
N THR A 413 -4.44 8.30 13.27
CA THR A 413 -5.35 7.17 13.43
C THR A 413 -6.78 7.64 13.20
N TYR A 414 -7.39 7.19 12.12
CA TYR A 414 -8.75 7.59 11.76
C TYR A 414 -9.79 6.66 12.41
N ALA A 415 -10.47 7.17 13.44
CA ALA A 415 -11.55 6.47 14.12
C ALA A 415 -12.54 7.46 14.73
N PRO A 416 -13.20 8.33 13.92
CA PRO A 416 -14.14 9.31 14.44
C PRO A 416 -15.39 8.67 15.00
N GLY A 417 -16.04 9.39 15.94
CA GLY A 417 -17.26 8.95 16.61
C GLY A 417 -17.00 7.87 17.66
N THR A 418 -18.04 7.17 18.05
CA THR A 418 -18.02 6.14 19.09
C THR A 418 -18.59 4.82 18.56
N GLY A 419 -17.95 3.71 18.91
CA GLY A 419 -18.49 2.35 18.72
C GLY A 419 -18.22 1.69 17.37
N THR A 420 -18.05 2.42 16.27
CA THR A 420 -17.74 1.81 14.96
C THR A 420 -16.26 1.49 14.83
N SER A 421 -15.95 0.23 14.61
CA SER A 421 -14.61 -0.24 14.25
C SER A 421 -14.31 0.01 12.77
N ARG A 422 -13.04 0.30 12.48
CA ARG A 422 -12.49 0.45 11.14
C ARG A 422 -11.23 -0.40 11.02
N TRP A 423 -11.18 -1.27 10.02
CA TRP A 423 -10.08 -2.21 9.87
C TRP A 423 -9.83 -2.55 8.40
N MET A 424 -8.77 -3.27 8.13
CA MET A 424 -8.36 -3.68 6.77
C MET A 424 -8.16 -2.47 5.84
N PRO A 425 -7.34 -1.46 6.20
CA PRO A 425 -7.13 -0.30 5.35
C PRO A 425 -6.36 -0.64 4.09
N ALA A 426 -6.72 0.02 2.99
CA ALA A 426 -5.90 0.16 1.80
C ALA A 426 -5.75 1.65 1.50
N ILE A 427 -4.52 2.10 1.25
CA ILE A 427 -4.15 3.51 1.11
C ILE A 427 -3.30 3.71 -0.14
N ASN A 428 -3.47 4.85 -0.82
CA ASN A 428 -2.61 5.23 -1.93
C ASN A 428 -2.56 6.76 -2.09
N ILE A 429 -1.63 7.25 -2.94
CA ILE A 429 -1.37 8.66 -3.19
C ILE A 429 -1.31 8.95 -4.69
N ASP A 430 -2.01 9.98 -5.13
CA ASP A 430 -2.02 10.40 -6.53
C ASP A 430 -0.83 11.33 -6.88
N LYS A 431 -0.74 11.73 -8.15
CA LYS A 431 0.34 12.61 -8.64
C LYS A 431 0.34 14.01 -8.05
N PHE A 432 -0.76 14.43 -7.44
CA PHE A 432 -0.88 15.73 -6.79
C PHE A 432 -0.61 15.65 -5.30
N GLY A 433 -0.35 14.45 -4.75
CA GLY A 433 -0.16 14.22 -3.33
C GLY A 433 -1.47 14.06 -2.56
N ASN A 434 -2.62 13.90 -3.24
CA ASN A 434 -3.87 13.56 -2.58
C ASN A 434 -3.82 12.11 -2.10
N ILE A 435 -4.25 11.87 -0.87
CA ILE A 435 -4.29 10.55 -0.26
C ILE A 435 -5.74 10.11 -0.13
N ILE A 436 -6.04 8.88 -0.54
CA ILE A 436 -7.30 8.19 -0.26
C ILE A 436 -6.98 6.92 0.53
N MET A 437 -7.81 6.66 1.53
CA MET A 437 -7.79 5.44 2.33
C MET A 437 -9.21 4.86 2.38
N ALA A 438 -9.36 3.59 2.02
CA ALA A 438 -10.61 2.85 2.11
C ALA A 438 -10.44 1.64 3.03
N TYR A 439 -11.50 1.27 3.74
CA TYR A 439 -11.44 0.28 4.81
C TYR A 439 -12.82 -0.35 5.07
N SER A 440 -12.84 -1.45 5.79
CA SER A 440 -14.07 -2.04 6.33
C SER A 440 -14.55 -1.31 7.57
N THR A 441 -15.87 -1.26 7.78
CA THR A 441 -16.48 -0.72 9.00
C THR A 441 -17.60 -1.61 9.52
N SER A 442 -17.75 -1.73 10.83
CA SER A 442 -18.92 -2.36 11.49
C SER A 442 -18.97 -1.99 12.97
N SER A 443 -20.13 -2.16 13.59
CA SER A 443 -20.31 -2.10 15.03
C SER A 443 -21.45 -3.01 15.47
N ASN A 444 -21.71 -3.07 16.77
CA ASN A 444 -22.91 -3.76 17.31
C ASN A 444 -24.20 -2.92 17.20
N THR A 445 -24.13 -1.71 16.66
CA THR A 445 -25.30 -0.84 16.47
C THR A 445 -26.17 -1.36 15.34
N ALA A 446 -27.48 -1.42 15.55
CA ALA A 446 -28.41 -1.89 14.53
C ALA A 446 -28.27 -1.10 13.22
N GLY A 447 -28.09 -1.82 12.11
CA GLY A 447 -27.90 -1.25 10.77
C GLY A 447 -26.45 -0.95 10.38
N ASP A 448 -25.48 -0.99 11.32
CA ASP A 448 -24.05 -0.76 11.03
C ASP A 448 -23.34 -2.08 10.67
N PHE A 449 -23.85 -2.70 9.61
CA PHE A 449 -23.35 -3.97 9.09
C PHE A 449 -21.98 -3.82 8.42
N PRO A 450 -21.21 -4.92 8.28
CA PRO A 450 -19.90 -4.89 7.64
C PRO A 450 -19.94 -4.28 6.23
N SER A 451 -19.40 -3.08 6.11
CA SER A 451 -19.49 -2.16 4.97
C SER A 451 -18.11 -1.72 4.53
N ILE A 452 -18.01 -1.11 3.35
CA ILE A 452 -16.81 -0.43 2.88
C ILE A 452 -17.05 1.07 2.89
N LYS A 453 -16.14 1.80 3.53
CA LYS A 453 -16.10 3.26 3.53
C LYS A 453 -14.72 3.77 3.13
N MET A 454 -14.65 5.05 2.81
CA MET A 454 -13.41 5.76 2.49
C MET A 454 -13.36 7.13 3.14
N THR A 455 -12.15 7.60 3.31
CA THR A 455 -11.78 8.98 3.65
C THR A 455 -10.54 9.38 2.88
N GLY A 456 -10.11 10.62 2.99
CA GLY A 456 -8.90 11.08 2.31
C GLY A 456 -8.52 12.50 2.73
N ARG A 457 -7.45 12.98 2.11
CA ARG A 457 -6.94 14.33 2.35
C ARG A 457 -6.23 14.87 1.12
N LYS A 458 -6.10 16.19 1.06
CA LYS A 458 -5.26 16.91 0.11
C LYS A 458 -3.91 17.31 0.74
N PRO A 459 -2.87 17.60 -0.05
CA PRO A 459 -1.56 18.00 0.47
C PRO A 459 -1.60 19.21 1.40
N CYS A 460 -2.46 20.18 1.10
CA CYS A 460 -2.59 21.42 1.87
C CYS A 460 -3.48 21.31 3.11
N ASP A 461 -4.10 20.19 3.35
CA ASP A 461 -4.90 19.96 4.55
C ASP A 461 -4.02 19.90 5.81
N PRO A 462 -4.56 20.18 7.01
CA PRO A 462 -3.81 20.05 8.26
C PRO A 462 -3.13 18.68 8.36
N LEU A 463 -1.84 18.67 8.73
CA LEU A 463 -1.06 17.42 8.86
C LEU A 463 -1.71 16.48 9.89
N GLY A 464 -1.61 15.18 9.62
CA GLY A 464 -2.13 14.13 10.49
C GLY A 464 -3.65 13.94 10.45
N GLN A 465 -4.37 14.65 9.59
CA GLN A 465 -5.83 14.56 9.51
C GLN A 465 -6.33 14.11 8.15
N MET A 466 -7.28 13.19 8.17
CA MET A 466 -8.14 12.89 7.03
C MET A 466 -9.31 13.86 7.04
N THR A 467 -9.31 14.82 6.14
CA THR A 467 -10.26 15.94 6.10
C THR A 467 -11.50 15.65 5.28
N MET A 468 -11.43 14.69 4.37
CA MET A 468 -12.58 14.24 3.59
C MET A 468 -13.60 13.55 4.51
N PRO A 469 -14.88 13.96 4.48
CA PRO A 469 -15.92 13.27 5.22
C PRO A 469 -15.96 11.79 4.85
N GLU A 470 -16.13 10.94 5.88
CA GLU A 470 -16.28 9.51 5.67
C GLU A 470 -17.44 9.22 4.72
N THR A 471 -17.14 8.58 3.60
CA THR A 471 -18.09 8.29 2.53
C THR A 471 -18.24 6.79 2.36
N THR A 472 -19.48 6.31 2.29
CA THR A 472 -19.78 4.90 2.05
C THR A 472 -19.59 4.58 0.56
N ILE A 473 -18.70 3.63 0.26
CA ILE A 473 -18.56 3.06 -1.09
C ILE A 473 -19.68 2.05 -1.31
N ILE A 474 -19.85 1.11 -0.36
CA ILE A 474 -20.94 0.15 -0.37
C ILE A 474 -21.34 -0.23 1.05
N ALA A 475 -22.65 -0.24 1.32
CA ALA A 475 -23.20 -0.64 2.61
C ALA A 475 -23.44 -2.16 2.65
N GLY A 476 -23.06 -2.78 3.76
CA GLY A 476 -23.51 -4.12 4.13
C GLY A 476 -24.98 -4.11 4.54
N THR A 477 -25.65 -5.25 4.45
CA THR A 477 -27.07 -5.39 4.79
C THR A 477 -27.35 -6.50 5.79
N SER A 478 -26.32 -7.25 6.17
CA SER A 478 -26.43 -8.33 7.16
C SER A 478 -25.08 -8.60 7.82
N SER A 479 -25.12 -9.27 8.97
CA SER A 479 -23.94 -9.74 9.68
C SER A 479 -23.44 -11.07 9.11
N LYS A 480 -22.13 -11.25 9.06
CA LYS A 480 -21.50 -12.52 8.72
C LYS A 480 -21.54 -13.45 9.94
N THR A 481 -22.02 -14.66 9.71
CA THR A 481 -22.07 -15.73 10.71
C THR A 481 -21.45 -17.00 10.15
N GLY A 482 -21.06 -17.92 11.02
CA GLY A 482 -20.50 -19.22 10.63
C GLY A 482 -18.99 -19.34 10.75
N ASP A 483 -18.26 -18.27 10.48
CA ASP A 483 -16.82 -18.17 10.76
C ASP A 483 -16.43 -16.71 11.01
N THR A 484 -15.21 -16.48 11.51
CA THR A 484 -14.71 -15.16 11.90
C THR A 484 -13.80 -14.51 10.85
N ARG A 485 -13.40 -15.24 9.80
CA ARG A 485 -12.48 -14.75 8.78
C ARG A 485 -13.14 -13.69 7.91
N TRP A 486 -12.49 -12.51 7.77
CA TRP A 486 -13.00 -11.41 6.97
C TRP A 486 -12.26 -11.27 5.65
N GLY A 487 -10.96 -11.17 5.70
CA GLY A 487 -10.01 -11.07 4.63
C GLY A 487 -8.62 -10.95 5.23
N ASP A 488 -7.58 -11.13 4.42
CA ASP A 488 -6.21 -10.91 4.83
C ASP A 488 -5.68 -9.57 4.29
N TYR A 489 -6.39 -8.96 3.34
CA TYR A 489 -6.12 -7.62 2.81
C TYR A 489 -7.28 -7.10 1.97
N HIS A 490 -7.36 -5.78 1.87
CA HIS A 490 -7.95 -5.03 0.78
C HIS A 490 -6.82 -4.49 -0.10
N HIS A 491 -7.14 -3.97 -1.27
CA HIS A 491 -6.11 -3.42 -2.15
C HIS A 491 -6.57 -2.13 -2.82
N MET A 492 -5.61 -1.21 -2.96
CA MET A 492 -5.80 0.04 -3.70
C MET A 492 -4.58 0.28 -4.58
N SER A 493 -4.78 0.38 -5.89
CA SER A 493 -3.78 0.82 -6.86
C SER A 493 -4.13 2.20 -7.41
N ILE A 494 -3.15 2.89 -7.98
CA ILE A 494 -3.35 4.14 -8.71
C ILE A 494 -3.33 3.86 -10.21
N ASP A 495 -4.10 4.61 -10.97
CA ASP A 495 -4.09 4.56 -12.42
C ASP A 495 -2.72 5.00 -12.96
N ASP A 496 -2.01 4.09 -13.59
CA ASP A 496 -0.69 4.34 -14.16
C ASP A 496 -0.67 5.37 -15.30
N PHE A 497 -1.81 5.70 -15.89
CA PHE A 497 -1.89 6.59 -17.04
C PHE A 497 -2.36 8.00 -16.67
N ASP A 498 -3.47 8.13 -15.93
CA ASP A 498 -3.93 9.45 -15.50
C ASP A 498 -3.33 9.87 -14.16
N GLN A 499 -2.89 8.89 -13.34
CA GLN A 499 -2.27 9.04 -12.03
C GLN A 499 -3.12 9.82 -11.02
N LYS A 500 -4.44 9.80 -11.21
CA LYS A 500 -5.46 10.49 -10.41
C LYS A 500 -6.56 9.55 -9.94
N THR A 501 -6.78 8.44 -10.65
CA THR A 501 -7.85 7.50 -10.35
C THR A 501 -7.32 6.38 -9.48
N PHE A 502 -7.95 6.19 -8.35
CA PHE A 502 -7.68 5.11 -7.43
C PHE A 502 -8.61 3.95 -7.74
N TYR A 503 -8.06 2.76 -7.96
CA TYR A 503 -8.83 1.52 -8.06
C TYR A 503 -8.74 0.79 -6.75
N PHE A 504 -9.89 0.55 -6.16
CA PHE A 504 -9.99 -0.12 -4.86
C PHE A 504 -10.82 -1.40 -4.98
N THR A 505 -10.40 -2.43 -4.26
CA THR A 505 -11.23 -3.61 -3.99
C THR A 505 -11.22 -3.94 -2.51
N GLY A 506 -12.36 -4.35 -1.98
CA GLY A 506 -12.53 -4.68 -0.58
C GLY A 506 -13.76 -5.54 -0.35
N VAL A 507 -13.97 -5.93 0.90
CA VAL A 507 -14.96 -6.90 1.34
C VAL A 507 -16.12 -6.21 2.04
N TYR A 508 -17.35 -6.64 1.74
CA TYR A 508 -18.57 -6.27 2.44
C TYR A 508 -19.49 -7.50 2.60
N HIS A 509 -20.52 -7.39 3.45
CA HIS A 509 -21.43 -8.51 3.65
C HIS A 509 -22.89 -8.15 3.34
N ASN A 510 -23.49 -8.92 2.42
CA ASN A 510 -24.89 -8.82 2.03
C ASN A 510 -25.44 -10.24 1.84
N SER A 511 -25.97 -10.84 2.90
CA SER A 511 -26.32 -12.26 2.98
C SER A 511 -25.20 -13.25 2.62
N GLN A 512 -24.19 -12.78 1.96
CA GLN A 512 -22.95 -13.47 1.57
C GLN A 512 -21.77 -12.50 1.66
N THR A 513 -20.57 -13.04 1.90
CA THR A 513 -19.33 -12.27 1.77
C THR A 513 -19.06 -12.00 0.29
N LYS A 514 -18.90 -10.75 -0.05
CA LYS A 514 -18.72 -10.27 -1.43
C LYS A 514 -17.58 -9.28 -1.50
N THR A 515 -17.00 -9.12 -2.68
CA THR A 515 -16.06 -8.04 -2.97
C THR A 515 -16.74 -6.93 -3.77
N ASN A 516 -16.18 -5.75 -3.67
CA ASN A 516 -16.56 -4.57 -4.46
C ASN A 516 -15.33 -4.03 -5.18
N VAL A 517 -15.46 -3.67 -6.44
CA VAL A 517 -14.42 -2.97 -7.21
C VAL A 517 -14.92 -1.57 -7.51
N SER A 518 -14.10 -0.57 -7.21
CA SER A 518 -14.47 0.83 -7.37
C SER A 518 -13.35 1.64 -8.02
N ALA A 519 -13.73 2.60 -8.87
CA ALA A 519 -12.85 3.67 -9.31
C ALA A 519 -13.20 4.94 -8.53
N ILE A 520 -12.22 5.55 -7.90
CA ILE A 520 -12.37 6.70 -7.02
C ILE A 520 -11.46 7.81 -7.52
N ARG A 521 -11.91 9.03 -7.45
CA ARG A 521 -11.11 10.20 -7.81
C ARG A 521 -11.32 11.32 -6.81
N MET A 522 -10.22 11.94 -6.37
CA MET A 522 -10.30 13.16 -5.59
C MET A 522 -10.89 14.27 -6.47
N ASN A 523 -11.88 15.00 -5.95
CA ASN A 523 -12.47 16.09 -6.68
C ASN A 523 -11.53 17.31 -6.67
N PRO A 524 -11.45 18.05 -7.78
CA PRO A 524 -10.75 19.34 -7.77
C PRO A 524 -11.45 20.30 -6.82
N ASP A 525 -10.73 21.27 -6.30
CA ASP A 525 -11.33 22.35 -5.52
C ASP A 525 -12.23 23.22 -6.42
N VAL A 526 -13.20 23.89 -5.80
CA VAL A 526 -14.13 24.74 -6.55
C VAL A 526 -13.38 25.89 -7.21
N LEU A 527 -12.43 26.48 -6.49
CA LEU A 527 -11.53 27.52 -7.00
C LEU A 527 -10.10 27.12 -6.62
N ASP A 528 -9.31 26.71 -7.57
CA ASP A 528 -7.94 26.26 -7.32
C ASP A 528 -7.06 26.47 -8.55
N ALA A 529 -5.77 26.74 -8.29
CA ALA A 529 -4.74 26.86 -9.30
C ALA A 529 -3.42 26.27 -8.82
N SER A 530 -2.65 25.72 -9.73
CA SER A 530 -1.29 25.27 -9.50
C SER A 530 -0.29 26.03 -10.37
N ILE A 531 0.97 26.03 -9.96
CA ILE A 531 2.06 26.48 -10.82
C ILE A 531 2.55 25.26 -11.62
N ALA A 532 2.22 25.24 -12.91
CA ALA A 532 2.61 24.15 -13.80
C ALA A 532 4.09 24.22 -14.20
N ASN A 533 4.65 25.44 -14.34
CA ASN A 533 6.06 25.66 -14.69
C ASN A 533 6.49 27.09 -14.38
N ALA A 534 7.79 27.29 -14.23
CA ALA A 534 8.41 28.61 -14.21
C ALA A 534 9.64 28.59 -15.15
N PHE A 535 9.76 29.61 -15.99
CA PHE A 535 10.83 29.67 -16.98
C PHE A 535 11.34 31.10 -17.19
N VAL A 536 12.56 31.23 -17.68
CA VAL A 536 13.12 32.50 -18.10
C VAL A 536 12.90 32.65 -19.59
N PRO A 537 12.14 33.66 -20.06
CA PRO A 537 11.97 33.88 -21.49
C PRO A 537 13.27 34.39 -22.11
N GLY A 538 13.76 33.65 -23.11
CA GLY A 538 14.90 34.09 -23.94
C GLY A 538 16.26 33.51 -23.56
N THR A 539 16.96 32.97 -24.56
CA THR A 539 18.33 32.49 -24.49
C THR A 539 19.33 33.64 -24.66
N GLY A 540 19.35 34.60 -23.74
CA GLY A 540 20.29 35.68 -23.76
C GLY A 540 21.30 35.57 -22.61
N THR A 541 22.55 35.26 -22.92
CA THR A 541 23.69 35.38 -21.97
C THR A 541 24.00 36.85 -21.73
N GLY A 542 23.17 37.56 -21.02
CA GLY A 542 23.38 38.95 -20.64
C GLY A 542 23.42 39.06 -19.12
N CYS A 543 24.60 39.15 -18.54
CA CYS A 543 24.76 39.64 -17.18
C CYS A 543 24.34 41.13 -17.12
N GLY A 544 23.24 41.43 -16.42
CA GLY A 544 22.95 42.83 -16.02
C GLY A 544 21.60 43.43 -16.44
N SER A 545 20.67 42.71 -17.02
CA SER A 545 19.29 43.19 -17.23
C SER A 545 18.32 42.37 -16.38
N SER A 546 17.28 43.01 -15.82
CA SER A 546 16.20 42.36 -15.12
C SER A 546 15.57 41.30 -16.02
N THR A 547 15.78 40.06 -15.66
CA THR A 547 15.22 38.93 -16.42
C THR A 547 13.79 38.69 -15.94
N GLN A 548 12.82 38.88 -16.82
CA GLN A 548 11.45 38.49 -16.52
C GLN A 548 11.40 36.97 -16.32
N ILE A 549 10.69 36.53 -15.30
CA ILE A 549 10.38 35.13 -15.08
C ILE A 549 8.94 34.90 -15.52
N GLY A 550 8.72 33.98 -16.44
CA GLY A 550 7.40 33.52 -16.82
C GLY A 550 6.96 32.38 -15.89
N VAL A 551 5.76 32.49 -15.33
CA VAL A 551 5.13 31.45 -14.52
C VAL A 551 3.89 30.96 -15.22
N ILE A 552 3.82 29.66 -15.51
CA ILE A 552 2.62 29.05 -16.07
C ILE A 552 1.73 28.62 -14.90
N VAL A 553 0.56 29.26 -14.81
CA VAL A 553 -0.49 28.91 -13.85
C VAL A 553 -1.50 28.01 -14.55
N GLU A 554 -1.84 26.90 -13.95
CA GLU A 554 -2.87 25.97 -14.41
C GLU A 554 -4.09 26.04 -13.51
N GLN A 555 -5.29 26.12 -14.07
CA GLN A 555 -6.53 26.00 -13.33
C GLN A 555 -6.76 24.53 -12.96
N THR A 556 -6.79 24.24 -11.69
CA THR A 556 -7.07 22.90 -11.15
C THR A 556 -8.46 22.79 -10.54
N GLY A 557 -9.06 23.94 -10.17
CA GLY A 557 -10.42 24.03 -9.67
C GLY A 557 -11.49 24.03 -10.76
N SER A 558 -12.73 23.75 -10.37
CA SER A 558 -13.88 23.67 -11.29
C SER A 558 -14.47 25.04 -11.69
N THR A 559 -14.12 26.11 -10.98
CA THR A 559 -14.60 27.48 -11.25
C THR A 559 -13.50 28.29 -11.94
N ASN A 560 -13.87 29.01 -12.99
CA ASN A 560 -12.92 29.83 -13.75
C ASN A 560 -12.22 30.87 -12.87
N ILE A 561 -10.91 30.95 -13.02
CA ILE A 561 -10.06 31.90 -12.29
C ILE A 561 -9.88 33.14 -13.18
N THR A 562 -10.52 34.24 -12.78
CA THR A 562 -10.45 35.50 -13.55
C THR A 562 -9.37 36.45 -13.05
N SER A 563 -8.91 36.28 -11.81
CA SER A 563 -7.85 37.10 -11.22
C SER A 563 -7.22 36.39 -10.02
N GLY A 564 -6.02 36.79 -9.67
CA GLY A 564 -5.29 36.26 -8.52
C GLY A 564 -4.07 37.13 -8.15
N VAL A 565 -3.39 36.71 -7.10
CA VAL A 565 -2.11 37.30 -6.66
C VAL A 565 -1.06 36.20 -6.68
N LEU A 566 0.02 36.42 -7.43
CA LEU A 566 1.16 35.55 -7.42
C LEU A 566 2.24 36.15 -6.52
N SER A 567 2.74 35.38 -5.56
CA SER A 567 3.79 35.79 -4.64
C SER A 567 5.06 34.97 -4.90
N TRP A 568 6.24 35.60 -4.85
CA TRP A 568 7.51 34.89 -5.00
C TRP A 568 8.59 35.49 -4.09
N GLN A 569 9.61 34.70 -3.83
CA GLN A 569 10.74 35.07 -3.01
C GLN A 569 12.03 34.51 -3.62
N VAL A 570 13.10 35.29 -3.66
CA VAL A 570 14.42 34.85 -4.09
C VAL A 570 15.31 34.65 -2.86
N GLY A 571 15.70 33.39 -2.60
CA GLY A 571 16.46 33.05 -1.39
C GLY A 571 15.73 33.46 -0.12
N SER A 572 16.41 34.16 0.79
CA SER A 572 15.84 34.75 2.02
C SER A 572 15.39 36.20 1.87
N GLY A 573 15.26 36.71 0.64
CA GLY A 573 14.86 38.08 0.35
C GLY A 573 13.40 38.38 0.74
N ALA A 574 12.95 39.61 0.47
CA ALA A 574 11.56 40.00 0.69
C ALA A 574 10.62 39.27 -0.29
N ILE A 575 9.40 39.00 0.18
CA ILE A 575 8.32 38.47 -0.67
C ILE A 575 7.84 39.59 -1.59
N SER A 576 7.84 39.33 -2.89
CA SER A 576 7.26 40.19 -3.93
C SER A 576 5.93 39.64 -4.39
N THR A 577 5.04 40.48 -4.89
CA THR A 577 3.72 40.07 -5.37
C THR A 577 3.37 40.73 -6.70
N VAL A 578 2.62 40.04 -7.53
CA VAL A 578 1.98 40.60 -8.72
C VAL A 578 0.50 40.23 -8.75
N ASN A 579 -0.37 41.21 -9.00
CA ASN A 579 -1.76 40.95 -9.30
C ASN A 579 -1.89 40.59 -10.78
N TYR A 580 -2.65 39.55 -11.09
CA TYR A 580 -2.92 39.15 -12.46
C TYR A 580 -4.42 39.01 -12.72
N THR A 581 -4.78 39.16 -13.98
CA THR A 581 -6.11 38.82 -14.49
C THR A 581 -5.94 37.83 -15.64
N SER A 582 -6.84 36.87 -15.76
CA SER A 582 -6.80 35.87 -16.81
C SER A 582 -8.17 35.67 -17.43
N THR A 583 -8.21 35.47 -18.75
CA THR A 583 -9.35 34.97 -19.49
C THR A 583 -9.11 33.57 -20.03
N GLN A 584 -7.93 33.01 -19.80
CA GLN A 584 -7.49 31.69 -20.29
C GLN A 584 -7.75 30.59 -19.26
N LEU A 585 -7.79 30.92 -17.97
CA LEU A 585 -8.10 29.97 -16.88
C LEU A 585 -9.62 29.78 -16.79
N ASN A 586 -10.18 29.11 -17.80
CA ASN A 586 -11.63 28.98 -17.99
C ASN A 586 -12.13 27.53 -18.00
N GLY A 587 -11.35 26.63 -17.41
CA GLY A 587 -11.69 25.21 -17.22
C GLY A 587 -10.52 24.43 -16.66
N VAL A 588 -10.81 23.33 -16.02
CA VAL A 588 -9.77 22.45 -15.42
C VAL A 588 -8.74 22.03 -16.48
N GLY A 589 -7.47 22.24 -16.18
CA GLY A 589 -6.34 21.95 -17.07
C GLY A 589 -6.01 23.07 -18.06
N THR A 590 -6.73 24.19 -18.05
CA THR A 590 -6.35 25.37 -18.84
C THR A 590 -5.21 26.13 -18.16
N THR A 591 -4.32 26.72 -18.95
CA THR A 591 -3.13 27.41 -18.44
C THR A 591 -3.07 28.85 -18.92
N ASP A 592 -2.42 29.70 -18.13
CA ASP A 592 -2.05 31.07 -18.50
C ASP A 592 -0.62 31.37 -18.05
N THR A 593 0.07 32.27 -18.77
CA THR A 593 1.43 32.65 -18.43
C THR A 593 1.48 34.04 -17.83
N ILE A 594 1.97 34.13 -16.61
CA ILE A 594 2.12 35.36 -15.86
C ILE A 594 3.61 35.72 -15.78
N TYR A 595 3.94 36.96 -16.13
CA TYR A 595 5.31 37.43 -16.06
C TYR A 595 5.55 38.22 -14.77
N LEU A 596 6.54 37.75 -14.01
CA LEU A 596 7.04 38.44 -12.81
C LEU A 596 7.95 39.57 -13.24
N SER A 597 7.74 40.75 -12.69
CA SER A 597 8.56 41.97 -12.96
C SER A 597 9.40 42.37 -11.76
#